data_e0db3d7274e82546a6509501b7bbadb2
#
_entry.id   e0db3d7274e82546a6509501b7bbadb2
#
_cell.length_a   1.000
_cell.length_b   1.000
_cell.length_c   1.000
_cell.angle_alpha   90.00
_cell.angle_beta   90.00
_cell.angle_gamma   90.00
#
_symmetry.space_group_name_H-M   'P 1'
#
loop_
_entity.id
_entity.type
_entity.pdbx_description
1 polymer ?
#
loop_
_entity_poly.entity_id
_entity_poly.type
_entity_poly.pdbx_seq_one_letter_code
_entity_poly.pdbx_strand_id
1 'polypeptide(L)'
;SKKEQTATLEKLKNGQVDILIGTHRVLSKDVVFADLGLMIIDEEQRFGVKHKETLKELKKQVDVLTLTATPIPRTLHMSMLGIRDLSVIETPPTNRYPVQTYVLEKNDSVIRDAVLREMERGGQVYYLYNKVDTIVQKVSELQELIPEASIGYVHGRMSEVQLENTLLDFIEGQYDILVTTTIIETGVDIPNANTLFIENADHMGLSTLYQLRGRVGRSNRIAYAYLMYRPEKSISEVSEKRLEAIKGFTELGSGFKIAMRDLSIRGAGNLLGKSQSGFIDSVGFELYSQLLEEAIAKRNGNANANTRTKGNAELILQIDAYLPDTYISDQRHKIEIYKKIRQIDNRVNYEELQEELIDRFGEYPDVVAYLLEIGLVKSCLDKVFVQRVERKDNKITIQFEKVTQRLFLAQDYFKALSVTNLKAGIVENKGLMELVFDVQNKKDYEILEGLLIFGESLLEIKESKEENSI
;
A
#
# COMPACT_ATOMS: atom_id res chain seq x y z
N SER A 1 29.38 -21.22 15.58
CA SER A 1 29.31 -22.70 15.71
C SER A 1 28.12 -23.11 16.59
N LYS A 2 27.62 -24.36 16.50
CA LYS A 2 26.55 -24.86 17.39
C LYS A 2 26.89 -24.70 18.88
N LYS A 3 28.16 -24.85 19.26
CA LYS A 3 28.63 -24.68 20.64
C LYS A 3 28.49 -23.23 21.11
N GLU A 4 28.82 -22.27 20.29
CA GLU A 4 28.67 -20.85 20.59
C GLU A 4 27.18 -20.46 20.67
N GLN A 5 26.34 -20.97 19.78
CA GLN A 5 24.90 -20.76 19.85
C GLN A 5 24.33 -21.25 21.18
N THR A 6 24.66 -22.47 21.60
CA THR A 6 24.18 -23.02 22.87
C THR A 6 24.65 -22.17 24.05
N ALA A 7 25.92 -21.76 24.06
CA ALA A 7 26.46 -20.91 25.13
C ALA A 7 25.76 -19.53 25.17
N THR A 8 25.44 -18.94 23.98
CA THR A 8 24.70 -17.69 23.90
C THR A 8 23.27 -17.82 24.42
N LEU A 9 22.59 -18.94 24.11
CA LEU A 9 21.23 -19.19 24.57
C LEU A 9 21.16 -19.40 26.09
N GLU A 10 22.16 -20.06 26.68
CA GLU A 10 22.28 -20.20 28.15
C GLU A 10 22.48 -18.83 28.83
N LYS A 11 23.37 -18.00 28.29
CA LYS A 11 23.57 -16.63 28.79
C LYS A 11 22.33 -15.79 28.69
N LEU A 12 21.58 -15.89 27.56
CA LEU A 12 20.32 -15.20 27.34
C LEU A 12 19.28 -15.59 28.39
N LYS A 13 19.10 -16.87 28.63
CA LYS A 13 18.19 -17.41 29.65
C LYS A 13 18.54 -16.95 31.07
N ASN A 14 19.81 -16.73 31.34
CA ASN A 14 20.31 -16.28 32.66
C ASN A 14 20.36 -14.74 32.79
N GLY A 15 19.86 -13.98 31.82
CA GLY A 15 19.85 -12.52 31.84
C GLY A 15 21.25 -11.88 31.72
N GLN A 16 22.21 -12.58 31.10
CA GLN A 16 23.58 -12.10 30.88
C GLN A 16 23.78 -11.51 29.47
N VAL A 17 22.70 -11.38 28.69
CA VAL A 17 22.69 -10.81 27.34
C VAL A 17 21.62 -9.75 27.29
N ASP A 18 22.01 -8.52 27.04
CA ASP A 18 21.12 -7.35 26.96
C ASP A 18 20.49 -7.22 25.55
N ILE A 19 21.24 -7.56 24.51
CA ILE A 19 20.80 -7.45 23.11
C ILE A 19 21.12 -8.74 22.37
N LEU A 20 20.10 -9.39 21.82
CA LEU A 20 20.25 -10.53 20.93
C LEU A 20 19.91 -10.13 19.49
N ILE A 21 20.86 -10.34 18.57
CA ILE A 21 20.67 -10.12 17.14
C ILE A 21 20.71 -11.46 16.44
N GLY A 22 19.74 -11.71 15.55
CA GLY A 22 19.72 -12.95 14.79
C GLY A 22 18.67 -12.95 13.69
N THR A 23 18.67 -14.02 12.91
CA THR A 23 17.66 -14.29 11.89
C THR A 23 16.42 -14.95 12.52
N HIS A 24 15.54 -15.53 11.71
CA HIS A 24 14.37 -16.29 12.19
C HIS A 24 14.72 -17.40 13.22
N ARG A 25 16.00 -17.76 13.36
CA ARG A 25 16.49 -18.70 14.38
C ARG A 25 16.17 -18.26 15.80
N VAL A 26 16.12 -16.93 16.06
CA VAL A 26 15.79 -16.38 17.39
C VAL A 26 14.33 -16.63 17.80
N LEU A 27 13.46 -17.02 16.86
CA LEU A 27 12.06 -17.38 17.10
C LEU A 27 11.85 -18.87 17.38
N SER A 28 12.92 -19.66 17.47
CA SER A 28 12.82 -21.10 17.74
C SER A 28 12.44 -21.35 19.21
N LYS A 29 11.78 -22.47 19.47
CA LYS A 29 11.22 -22.79 20.79
C LYS A 29 12.25 -22.95 21.91
N ASP A 30 13.50 -23.22 21.57
CA ASP A 30 14.62 -23.36 22.50
C ASP A 30 15.26 -22.02 22.91
N VAL A 31 14.81 -20.91 22.32
CA VAL A 31 15.23 -19.56 22.68
C VAL A 31 14.33 -19.03 23.78
N VAL A 32 14.89 -18.88 24.97
CA VAL A 32 14.18 -18.39 26.15
C VAL A 32 14.81 -17.08 26.59
N PHE A 33 14.03 -16.02 26.61
CA PHE A 33 14.44 -14.70 27.12
C PHE A 33 14.18 -14.62 28.62
N ALA A 34 15.12 -14.08 29.37
CA ALA A 34 14.95 -13.86 30.81
C ALA A 34 13.89 -12.78 31.08
N ASP A 35 14.00 -11.65 30.36
CA ASP A 35 13.08 -10.51 30.44
C ASP A 35 13.14 -9.72 29.12
N LEU A 36 12.18 -9.94 28.22
CA LEU A 36 12.14 -9.31 26.91
C LEU A 36 11.27 -8.06 26.97
N GLY A 37 11.87 -6.87 26.89
CA GLY A 37 11.16 -5.59 26.91
C GLY A 37 10.90 -4.99 25.52
N LEU A 38 11.84 -5.15 24.58
CA LEU A 38 11.72 -4.58 23.23
C LEU A 38 12.06 -5.61 22.17
N MET A 39 11.25 -5.66 21.11
CA MET A 39 11.50 -6.47 19.93
C MET A 39 11.55 -5.58 18.70
N ILE A 40 12.66 -5.65 17.97
CA ILE A 40 12.84 -4.93 16.69
C ILE A 40 12.80 -5.95 15.56
N ILE A 41 11.91 -5.72 14.57
CA ILE A 41 11.69 -6.63 13.45
C ILE A 41 11.94 -5.86 12.15
N ASP A 42 12.91 -6.33 11.37
CA ASP A 42 13.16 -5.82 10.03
C ASP A 42 12.42 -6.69 8.99
N GLU A 43 11.75 -6.03 8.02
CA GLU A 43 11.07 -6.67 6.89
C GLU A 43 10.10 -7.80 7.31
N GLU A 44 9.17 -7.53 8.24
CA GLU A 44 8.21 -8.51 8.80
C GLU A 44 7.45 -9.31 7.72
N GLN A 45 7.25 -8.75 6.53
CA GLN A 45 6.55 -9.40 5.42
C GLN A 45 7.26 -10.66 4.91
N ARG A 46 8.57 -10.79 5.15
CA ARG A 46 9.39 -11.93 4.73
C ARG A 46 9.25 -13.17 5.63
N PHE A 47 8.65 -13.02 6.81
CA PHE A 47 8.44 -14.14 7.72
C PHE A 47 7.30 -15.05 7.25
N GLY A 48 7.54 -16.35 7.29
CA GLY A 48 6.54 -17.38 7.04
C GLY A 48 5.44 -17.41 8.11
N VAL A 49 4.31 -18.08 7.82
CA VAL A 49 3.13 -18.13 8.69
C VAL A 49 3.45 -18.56 10.12
N LYS A 50 4.24 -19.63 10.31
CA LYS A 50 4.64 -20.11 11.63
C LYS A 50 5.42 -19.07 12.45
N HIS A 51 6.35 -18.37 11.81
CA HIS A 51 7.12 -17.32 12.48
C HIS A 51 6.23 -16.13 12.87
N LYS A 52 5.27 -15.78 12.00
CA LYS A 52 4.29 -14.71 12.29
C LYS A 52 3.38 -15.07 13.48
N GLU A 53 3.05 -16.34 13.66
CA GLU A 53 2.28 -16.81 14.83
C GLU A 53 3.12 -16.69 16.11
N THR A 54 4.38 -17.14 16.10
CA THR A 54 5.30 -16.97 17.23
C THR A 54 5.49 -15.50 17.57
N LEU A 55 5.69 -14.64 16.56
CA LEU A 55 5.79 -13.20 16.75
C LEU A 55 4.54 -12.61 17.40
N LYS A 56 3.34 -13.05 17.00
CA LYS A 56 2.08 -12.59 17.61
C LYS A 56 2.00 -12.88 19.11
N GLU A 57 2.47 -14.04 19.53
CA GLU A 57 2.48 -14.41 20.96
C GLU A 57 3.47 -13.54 21.75
N LEU A 58 4.67 -13.33 21.22
CA LEU A 58 5.67 -12.46 21.83
C LEU A 58 5.23 -11.00 21.90
N LYS A 59 4.56 -10.49 20.85
CA LYS A 59 4.05 -9.11 20.77
C LYS A 59 3.01 -8.75 21.82
N LYS A 60 2.44 -9.69 22.53
CA LYS A 60 1.42 -9.42 23.55
C LYS A 60 1.95 -8.76 24.81
N GLN A 61 3.24 -8.90 25.10
CA GLN A 61 3.85 -8.53 26.38
C GLN A 61 5.08 -7.64 26.23
N VAL A 62 5.45 -7.23 25.01
CA VAL A 62 6.66 -6.45 24.74
C VAL A 62 6.37 -5.30 23.78
N ASP A 63 7.13 -4.23 23.88
CA ASP A 63 7.12 -3.17 22.88
C ASP A 63 7.71 -3.68 21.56
N VAL A 64 7.11 -3.26 20.44
CA VAL A 64 7.50 -3.76 19.12
C VAL A 64 7.75 -2.62 18.15
N LEU A 65 8.95 -2.57 17.61
CA LEU A 65 9.33 -1.71 16.50
C LEU A 65 9.47 -2.54 15.23
N THR A 66 8.69 -2.25 14.20
CA THR A 66 8.82 -2.91 12.88
C THR A 66 9.40 -1.93 11.87
N LEU A 67 10.46 -2.33 11.19
CA LEU A 67 11.11 -1.55 10.14
C LEU A 67 10.76 -2.15 8.78
N THR A 68 10.56 -1.30 7.77
CA THR A 68 10.39 -1.74 6.39
C THR A 68 10.67 -0.61 5.40
N ALA A 69 11.25 -0.94 4.26
CA ALA A 69 11.43 0.00 3.16
C ALA A 69 10.13 0.23 2.38
N THR A 70 9.26 -0.78 2.34
CA THR A 70 7.99 -0.76 1.61
C THR A 70 6.90 -1.38 2.49
N PRO A 71 6.11 -0.58 3.22
CA PRO A 71 5.06 -1.11 4.05
C PRO A 71 4.06 -1.90 3.19
N ILE A 72 3.71 -3.10 3.65
CA ILE A 72 2.62 -3.84 3.00
C ILE A 72 1.31 -3.07 3.12
N PRO A 73 0.43 -3.14 2.10
CA PRO A 73 -0.84 -2.42 2.10
C PRO A 73 -1.65 -2.58 3.38
N ARG A 74 -1.69 -3.79 3.94
CA ARG A 74 -2.37 -4.08 5.21
C ARG A 74 -1.78 -3.31 6.41
N THR A 75 -0.45 -3.31 6.55
CA THR A 75 0.22 -2.61 7.66
C THR A 75 0.02 -1.10 7.54
N LEU A 76 0.14 -0.57 6.33
CA LEU A 76 -0.13 0.82 6.03
C LEU A 76 -1.57 1.19 6.37
N HIS A 77 -2.53 0.37 5.97
CA HIS A 77 -3.94 0.58 6.30
C HIS A 77 -4.21 0.54 7.82
N MET A 78 -3.62 -0.39 8.55
CA MET A 78 -3.73 -0.44 10.01
C MET A 78 -3.17 0.82 10.69
N SER A 79 -2.12 1.42 10.12
CA SER A 79 -1.59 2.71 10.61
C SER A 79 -2.52 3.86 10.27
N MET A 80 -3.14 3.86 9.09
CA MET A 80 -4.16 4.85 8.72
C MET A 80 -5.41 4.80 9.61
N LEU A 81 -5.73 3.63 10.16
CA LEU A 81 -6.83 3.42 11.12
C LEU A 81 -6.43 3.75 12.58
N GLY A 82 -5.20 4.22 12.81
CA GLY A 82 -4.73 4.53 14.16
C GLY A 82 -4.48 3.30 15.05
N ILE A 83 -4.45 2.09 14.47
CA ILE A 83 -4.19 0.83 15.19
C ILE A 83 -2.70 0.65 15.49
N ARG A 84 -1.86 1.27 14.66
CA ARG A 84 -0.39 1.30 14.82
C ARG A 84 0.10 2.70 14.56
N ASP A 85 1.05 3.14 15.36
CA ASP A 85 1.81 4.35 15.08
C ASP A 85 2.72 4.14 13.87
N LEU A 86 2.90 5.18 13.08
CA LEU A 86 3.75 5.19 11.90
C LEU A 86 4.68 6.39 11.95
N SER A 87 5.98 6.11 11.86
CA SER A 87 7.00 7.12 11.63
C SER A 87 7.66 6.89 10.29
N VAL A 88 7.89 7.96 9.54
CA VAL A 88 8.55 7.90 8.21
C VAL A 88 9.91 8.57 8.31
N ILE A 89 10.96 7.85 7.88
CA ILE A 89 12.31 8.41 7.76
C ILE A 89 12.45 8.93 6.33
N GLU A 90 12.43 10.25 6.18
CA GLU A 90 12.47 10.92 4.86
C GLU A 90 13.85 11.44 4.49
N THR A 91 14.70 11.72 5.48
CA THR A 91 16.05 12.22 5.24
C THR A 91 16.94 11.11 4.68
N PRO A 92 17.41 11.22 3.44
CA PRO A 92 18.31 10.24 2.87
C PRO A 92 19.69 10.31 3.55
N PRO A 93 20.48 9.22 3.52
CA PRO A 93 21.87 9.26 3.94
C PRO A 93 22.67 10.27 3.10
N THR A 94 23.63 10.94 3.73
CA THR A 94 24.55 11.85 3.04
C THR A 94 25.37 11.10 2.00
N ASN A 95 25.72 11.78 0.90
CA ASN A 95 26.55 11.24 -0.19
C ASN A 95 25.96 10.06 -0.98
N ARG A 96 24.63 9.99 -1.10
CA ARG A 96 23.93 9.03 -1.98
C ARG A 96 23.23 9.77 -3.10
N TYR A 97 23.37 9.26 -4.32
CA TYR A 97 22.68 9.75 -5.50
C TYR A 97 21.44 8.89 -5.81
N PRO A 98 20.37 9.49 -6.32
CA PRO A 98 19.23 8.73 -6.85
C PRO A 98 19.69 7.77 -7.95
N VAL A 99 19.11 6.54 -7.93
CA VAL A 99 19.41 5.53 -8.96
C VAL A 99 18.72 5.93 -10.26
N GLN A 100 19.52 6.09 -11.32
CA GLN A 100 18.99 6.37 -12.67
C GLN A 100 18.24 5.13 -13.17
N THR A 101 16.93 5.25 -13.34
CA THR A 101 16.07 4.12 -13.65
C THR A 101 15.54 4.20 -15.07
N TYR A 102 15.81 3.16 -15.86
CA TYR A 102 15.37 3.02 -17.24
C TYR A 102 14.38 1.86 -17.36
N VAL A 103 13.31 2.07 -18.10
CA VAL A 103 12.35 1.04 -18.49
C VAL A 103 12.43 0.91 -20.01
N LEU A 104 12.80 -0.27 -20.48
CA LEU A 104 13.06 -0.49 -21.91
C LEU A 104 12.80 -1.95 -22.31
N GLU A 105 12.63 -2.15 -23.61
CA GLU A 105 12.66 -3.50 -24.20
C GLU A 105 14.05 -4.11 -24.03
N LYS A 106 14.10 -5.43 -23.81
CA LYS A 106 15.36 -6.16 -23.72
C LYS A 106 16.16 -5.95 -25.00
N ASN A 107 17.39 -5.40 -24.87
CA ASN A 107 18.29 -5.11 -25.96
C ASN A 107 19.72 -5.48 -25.57
N ASP A 108 20.29 -6.43 -26.29
CA ASP A 108 21.62 -6.97 -25.99
C ASP A 108 22.75 -5.93 -26.17
N SER A 109 22.61 -5.01 -27.12
CA SER A 109 23.58 -3.92 -27.30
C SER A 109 23.59 -3.00 -26.07
N VAL A 110 22.42 -2.63 -25.54
CA VAL A 110 22.31 -1.80 -24.33
C VAL A 110 22.91 -2.52 -23.10
N ILE A 111 22.67 -3.84 -22.99
CA ILE A 111 23.25 -4.65 -21.90
C ILE A 111 24.77 -4.62 -21.99
N ARG A 112 25.33 -4.94 -23.16
CA ARG A 112 26.77 -4.94 -23.39
C ARG A 112 27.40 -3.58 -23.07
N ASP A 113 26.88 -2.51 -23.65
CA ASP A 113 27.43 -1.16 -23.47
C ASP A 113 27.39 -0.70 -22.01
N ALA A 114 26.31 -0.98 -21.30
CA ALA A 114 26.18 -0.60 -19.91
C ALA A 114 27.08 -1.43 -18.98
N VAL A 115 27.26 -2.72 -19.26
CA VAL A 115 28.19 -3.58 -18.51
C VAL A 115 29.64 -3.11 -18.71
N LEU A 116 30.08 -2.90 -19.98
CA LEU A 116 31.43 -2.44 -20.27
C LEU A 116 31.73 -1.09 -19.60
N ARG A 117 30.77 -0.16 -19.63
CA ARG A 117 30.89 1.13 -18.94
C ARG A 117 31.03 0.98 -17.43
N GLU A 118 30.31 -0.01 -16.82
CA GLU A 118 30.44 -0.26 -15.39
C GLU A 118 31.81 -0.85 -15.05
N MET A 119 32.30 -1.78 -15.86
CA MET A 119 33.62 -2.39 -15.70
C MET A 119 34.76 -1.34 -15.87
N GLU A 120 34.66 -0.46 -16.87
CA GLU A 120 35.64 0.62 -17.12
C GLU A 120 35.82 1.55 -15.92
N ARG A 121 34.73 1.81 -15.17
CA ARG A 121 34.81 2.62 -13.94
C ARG A 121 35.11 1.80 -12.68
N GLY A 122 35.44 0.51 -12.85
CA GLY A 122 35.78 -0.42 -11.75
C GLY A 122 34.59 -0.79 -10.85
N GLY A 123 33.38 -0.73 -11.38
CA GLY A 123 32.15 -1.16 -10.68
C GLY A 123 31.74 -2.56 -11.09
N GLN A 124 30.70 -3.06 -10.46
CA GLN A 124 30.13 -4.40 -10.66
C GLN A 124 28.65 -4.35 -11.00
N VAL A 125 28.14 -5.43 -11.60
CA VAL A 125 26.80 -5.52 -12.15
C VAL A 125 26.00 -6.64 -11.50
N TYR A 126 24.79 -6.34 -11.07
CA TYR A 126 23.77 -7.34 -10.80
C TYR A 126 22.93 -7.59 -12.05
N TYR A 127 22.76 -8.86 -12.41
CA TYR A 127 21.83 -9.27 -13.45
C TYR A 127 20.76 -10.18 -12.87
N LEU A 128 19.55 -9.65 -12.66
CA LEU A 128 18.44 -10.42 -12.10
C LEU A 128 17.74 -11.25 -13.17
N TYR A 129 17.79 -12.56 -12.98
CA TYR A 129 17.14 -13.56 -13.82
C TYR A 129 16.40 -14.59 -12.97
N ASN A 130 15.09 -14.45 -12.85
CA ASN A 130 14.29 -15.19 -11.86
C ASN A 130 13.82 -16.58 -12.36
N LYS A 131 14.72 -17.35 -13.01
CA LYS A 131 14.48 -18.73 -13.44
C LYS A 131 15.69 -19.61 -13.11
N VAL A 132 15.57 -20.36 -11.99
CA VAL A 132 16.67 -21.23 -11.51
C VAL A 132 17.08 -22.29 -12.53
N ASP A 133 16.09 -22.91 -13.20
CA ASP A 133 16.36 -24.06 -14.07
C ASP A 133 17.17 -23.69 -15.33
N THR A 134 17.15 -22.43 -15.73
CA THR A 134 17.85 -21.94 -16.94
C THR A 134 18.90 -20.85 -16.63
N ILE A 135 19.27 -20.67 -15.35
CA ILE A 135 20.24 -19.62 -14.96
C ILE A 135 21.62 -19.86 -15.55
N VAL A 136 22.07 -21.11 -15.62
CA VAL A 136 23.36 -21.48 -16.21
C VAL A 136 23.40 -21.18 -17.70
N GLN A 137 22.28 -21.46 -18.41
CA GLN A 137 22.16 -21.09 -19.82
C GLN A 137 22.23 -19.56 -20.00
N LYS A 138 21.58 -18.82 -19.12
CA LYS A 138 21.66 -17.34 -19.12
C LYS A 138 23.08 -16.82 -18.91
N VAL A 139 23.84 -17.45 -18.03
CA VAL A 139 25.27 -17.14 -17.84
C VAL A 139 26.06 -17.36 -19.13
N SER A 140 25.82 -18.48 -19.83
CA SER A 140 26.46 -18.76 -21.12
C SER A 140 26.09 -17.73 -22.19
N GLU A 141 24.82 -17.36 -22.31
CA GLU A 141 24.34 -16.30 -23.22
C GLU A 141 25.04 -14.95 -22.94
N LEU A 142 25.15 -14.57 -21.67
CA LEU A 142 25.83 -13.34 -21.28
C LEU A 142 27.34 -13.41 -21.50
N GLN A 143 27.98 -14.57 -21.31
CA GLN A 143 29.39 -14.78 -21.57
C GLN A 143 29.72 -14.68 -23.07
N GLU A 144 28.82 -15.18 -23.94
CA GLU A 144 28.94 -14.99 -25.39
C GLU A 144 28.75 -13.53 -25.81
N LEU A 145 27.82 -12.83 -25.16
CA LEU A 145 27.56 -11.40 -25.43
C LEU A 145 28.69 -10.50 -24.96
N ILE A 146 29.29 -10.81 -23.81
CA ILE A 146 30.32 -9.99 -23.14
C ILE A 146 31.48 -10.91 -22.72
N PRO A 147 32.31 -11.34 -23.70
CA PRO A 147 33.45 -12.24 -23.42
C PRO A 147 34.48 -11.66 -22.45
N GLU A 148 34.52 -10.36 -22.32
CA GLU A 148 35.46 -9.63 -21.48
C GLU A 148 35.12 -9.71 -19.97
N ALA A 149 33.86 -10.01 -19.64
CA ALA A 149 33.37 -10.00 -18.27
C ALA A 149 33.53 -11.38 -17.58
N SER A 150 33.93 -11.38 -16.31
CA SER A 150 33.83 -12.56 -15.45
C SER A 150 32.43 -12.65 -14.83
N ILE A 151 31.77 -13.80 -14.98
CA ILE A 151 30.36 -13.95 -14.60
C ILE A 151 30.17 -15.05 -13.55
N GLY A 152 29.72 -14.67 -12.36
CA GLY A 152 29.25 -15.59 -11.34
C GLY A 152 27.71 -15.69 -11.32
N TYR A 153 27.19 -16.74 -10.68
CA TYR A 153 25.73 -16.84 -10.45
C TYR A 153 25.37 -17.41 -9.09
N VAL A 154 24.21 -16.99 -8.56
CA VAL A 154 23.66 -17.48 -7.30
C VAL A 154 22.15 -17.65 -7.38
N HIS A 155 21.61 -18.67 -6.70
CA HIS A 155 20.17 -18.91 -6.58
C HIS A 155 19.82 -19.67 -5.32
N GLY A 156 18.55 -19.63 -4.91
CA GLY A 156 18.07 -20.20 -3.63
C GLY A 156 18.09 -21.73 -3.51
N ARG A 157 18.47 -22.49 -4.55
CA ARG A 157 18.65 -23.96 -4.49
C ARG A 157 20.11 -24.37 -4.28
N MET A 158 21.03 -23.40 -4.24
CA MET A 158 22.43 -23.68 -3.91
C MET A 158 22.58 -24.01 -2.41
N SER A 159 23.62 -24.76 -2.07
CA SER A 159 23.99 -24.93 -0.66
C SER A 159 24.44 -23.60 -0.05
N GLU A 160 24.24 -23.43 1.26
CA GLU A 160 24.67 -22.21 1.98
C GLU A 160 26.14 -21.88 1.72
N VAL A 161 27.01 -22.90 1.76
CA VAL A 161 28.46 -22.74 1.53
C VAL A 161 28.76 -22.25 0.10
N GLN A 162 28.10 -22.81 -0.91
CA GLN A 162 28.31 -22.38 -2.30
C GLN A 162 27.83 -20.94 -2.50
N LEU A 163 26.66 -20.61 -1.95
CA LEU A 163 26.10 -19.28 -2.03
C LEU A 163 27.00 -18.25 -1.34
N GLU A 164 27.47 -18.56 -0.14
CA GLU A 164 28.35 -17.68 0.63
C GLU A 164 29.69 -17.47 -0.08
N ASN A 165 30.33 -18.53 -0.58
CA ASN A 165 31.61 -18.42 -1.31
C ASN A 165 31.44 -17.57 -2.58
N THR A 166 30.41 -17.81 -3.39
CA THR A 166 30.19 -17.03 -4.63
C THR A 166 29.91 -15.56 -4.32
N LEU A 167 29.18 -15.26 -3.23
CA LEU A 167 28.95 -13.87 -2.82
C LEU A 167 30.25 -13.22 -2.32
N LEU A 168 31.10 -13.94 -1.58
CA LEU A 168 32.41 -13.43 -1.15
C LEU A 168 33.30 -13.16 -2.36
N ASP A 169 33.39 -14.10 -3.30
CA ASP A 169 34.15 -13.92 -4.55
C ASP A 169 33.67 -12.68 -5.32
N PHE A 170 32.35 -12.44 -5.34
CA PHE A 170 31.81 -11.23 -5.98
C PHE A 170 32.18 -9.96 -5.20
N ILE A 171 32.09 -9.96 -3.88
CA ILE A 171 32.52 -8.83 -3.03
C ILE A 171 33.99 -8.51 -3.23
N GLU A 172 34.83 -9.56 -3.37
CA GLU A 172 36.28 -9.42 -3.61
C GLU A 172 36.65 -9.05 -5.04
N GLY A 173 35.65 -8.91 -5.93
CA GLY A 173 35.85 -8.47 -7.31
C GLY A 173 36.32 -9.58 -8.27
N GLN A 174 36.14 -10.86 -7.92
CA GLN A 174 36.44 -11.98 -8.81
C GLN A 174 35.45 -12.09 -9.96
N TYR A 175 34.27 -11.51 -9.80
CA TYR A 175 33.22 -11.45 -10.82
C TYR A 175 32.84 -10.00 -11.10
N ASP A 176 32.71 -9.64 -12.38
CA ASP A 176 32.19 -8.37 -12.86
C ASP A 176 30.66 -8.36 -12.85
N ILE A 177 30.07 -9.52 -13.17
CA ILE A 177 28.62 -9.69 -13.21
C ILE A 177 28.20 -10.82 -12.27
N LEU A 178 27.19 -10.56 -11.44
CA LEU A 178 26.52 -11.60 -10.67
C LEU A 178 25.12 -11.81 -11.19
N VAL A 179 24.88 -12.98 -11.83
CA VAL A 179 23.54 -13.40 -12.26
C VAL A 179 22.82 -14.01 -11.06
N THR A 180 21.64 -13.50 -10.73
CA THR A 180 20.96 -13.87 -9.49
C THR A 180 19.47 -13.94 -9.65
N THR A 181 18.80 -14.69 -8.80
CA THR A 181 17.35 -14.63 -8.60
C THR A 181 16.99 -13.53 -7.60
N THR A 182 15.73 -13.41 -7.17
CA THR A 182 15.29 -12.47 -6.15
C THR A 182 15.97 -12.66 -4.78
N ILE A 183 16.89 -13.62 -4.63
CA ILE A 183 17.64 -13.84 -3.38
C ILE A 183 18.45 -12.62 -2.96
N ILE A 184 18.86 -11.74 -3.90
CA ILE A 184 19.55 -10.48 -3.56
C ILE A 184 18.70 -9.50 -2.74
N GLU A 185 17.39 -9.69 -2.68
CA GLU A 185 16.53 -8.93 -1.77
C GLU A 185 16.89 -9.15 -0.30
N THR A 186 17.64 -10.23 0.04
CA THR A 186 17.94 -10.63 1.43
C THR A 186 18.84 -9.70 2.22
N GLY A 187 19.33 -8.60 1.61
CA GLY A 187 19.96 -7.53 2.36
C GLY A 187 21.50 -7.49 2.31
N VAL A 188 22.14 -8.31 1.48
CA VAL A 188 23.59 -8.24 1.28
C VAL A 188 23.96 -6.85 0.75
N ASP A 189 24.93 -6.21 1.42
CA ASP A 189 25.41 -4.88 1.05
C ASP A 189 26.69 -5.01 0.24
N ILE A 190 26.62 -4.68 -1.06
CA ILE A 190 27.78 -4.69 -1.96
C ILE A 190 27.91 -3.29 -2.57
N PRO A 191 28.72 -2.42 -1.95
CA PRO A 191 28.83 -1.02 -2.36
C PRO A 191 29.35 -0.80 -3.79
N ASN A 192 30.10 -1.78 -4.33
CA ASN A 192 30.67 -1.70 -5.67
C ASN A 192 29.71 -2.10 -6.80
N ALA A 193 28.57 -2.73 -6.46
CA ALA A 193 27.52 -3.05 -7.41
C ALA A 193 26.66 -1.80 -7.70
N ASN A 194 26.92 -1.11 -8.80
CA ASN A 194 26.26 0.15 -9.14
C ASN A 194 25.37 0.06 -10.40
N THR A 195 25.34 -1.07 -11.08
CA THR A 195 24.43 -1.31 -12.21
C THR A 195 23.59 -2.56 -11.95
N LEU A 196 22.28 -2.46 -12.19
CA LEU A 196 21.31 -3.53 -12.02
C LEU A 196 20.51 -3.72 -13.30
N PHE A 197 20.48 -4.93 -13.83
CA PHE A 197 19.53 -5.36 -14.85
C PHE A 197 18.45 -6.25 -14.23
N ILE A 198 17.19 -6.01 -14.58
CA ILE A 198 16.06 -6.87 -14.19
C ILE A 198 15.38 -7.38 -15.47
N GLU A 199 15.50 -8.66 -15.75
CA GLU A 199 14.84 -9.28 -16.90
C GLU A 199 13.39 -9.66 -16.54
N ASN A 200 12.44 -9.38 -17.44
CA ASN A 200 11.00 -9.55 -17.25
C ASN A 200 10.46 -8.75 -16.04
N ALA A 201 10.83 -7.50 -15.92
CA ALA A 201 10.42 -6.60 -14.84
C ALA A 201 8.89 -6.39 -14.79
N ASP A 202 8.20 -6.54 -15.92
CA ASP A 202 6.74 -6.50 -16.08
C ASP A 202 6.00 -7.56 -15.25
N HIS A 203 6.67 -8.65 -14.88
CA HIS A 203 6.13 -9.71 -14.03
C HIS A 203 6.34 -9.47 -12.53
N MET A 204 6.99 -8.38 -12.13
CA MET A 204 7.31 -8.11 -10.74
C MET A 204 6.36 -7.09 -10.11
N GLY A 205 6.17 -7.22 -8.80
CA GLY A 205 5.43 -6.25 -8.01
C GLY A 205 6.23 -4.94 -7.83
N LEU A 206 5.52 -3.81 -7.67
CA LEU A 206 6.15 -2.50 -7.52
C LEU A 206 7.09 -2.44 -6.29
N SER A 207 6.67 -3.02 -5.16
CA SER A 207 7.50 -3.11 -3.95
C SER A 207 8.77 -3.93 -4.17
N THR A 208 8.69 -5.05 -4.91
CA THR A 208 9.85 -5.87 -5.25
C THR A 208 10.82 -5.11 -6.14
N LEU A 209 10.34 -4.43 -7.18
CA LEU A 209 11.17 -3.60 -8.05
C LEU A 209 11.88 -2.49 -7.27
N TYR A 210 11.18 -1.86 -6.32
CA TYR A 210 11.77 -0.84 -5.46
C TYR A 210 12.87 -1.39 -4.54
N GLN A 211 12.64 -2.53 -3.91
CA GLN A 211 13.64 -3.20 -3.06
C GLN A 211 14.87 -3.64 -3.85
N LEU A 212 14.66 -4.20 -5.06
CA LEU A 212 15.74 -4.59 -5.96
C LEU A 212 16.56 -3.38 -6.43
N ARG A 213 15.87 -2.30 -6.85
CA ARG A 213 16.54 -1.03 -7.21
C ARG A 213 17.42 -0.50 -6.07
N GLY A 214 16.95 -0.63 -4.83
CA GLY A 214 17.68 -0.23 -3.63
C GLY A 214 18.90 -1.11 -3.30
N ARG A 215 19.19 -2.15 -4.09
CA ARG A 215 20.41 -2.96 -3.96
C ARG A 215 21.63 -2.30 -4.61
N VAL A 216 21.43 -1.38 -5.52
CA VAL A 216 22.48 -0.55 -6.13
C VAL A 216 22.42 0.89 -5.62
N GLY A 217 23.47 1.69 -5.84
CA GLY A 217 23.55 3.06 -5.37
C GLY A 217 23.82 3.17 -3.86
N ARG A 218 24.61 2.26 -3.32
CA ARG A 218 25.02 2.26 -1.91
C ARG A 218 26.41 2.87 -1.69
N SER A 219 26.96 3.47 -2.72
CA SER A 219 28.22 4.21 -2.73
C SER A 219 27.98 5.66 -3.16
N ASN A 220 29.06 6.45 -3.20
CA ASN A 220 29.08 7.81 -3.72
C ASN A 220 29.15 7.89 -5.25
N ARG A 221 28.85 6.80 -5.96
CA ARG A 221 28.82 6.73 -7.42
C ARG A 221 27.37 6.73 -7.92
N ILE A 222 27.16 7.29 -9.11
CA ILE A 222 25.84 7.21 -9.77
C ILE A 222 25.57 5.75 -10.14
N ALA A 223 24.42 5.26 -9.75
CA ALA A 223 23.97 3.91 -10.04
C ALA A 223 22.85 3.90 -11.09
N TYR A 224 22.74 2.77 -11.79
CA TYR A 224 21.83 2.57 -12.89
C TYR A 224 20.98 1.32 -12.67
N ALA A 225 19.68 1.40 -12.97
CA ALA A 225 18.78 0.27 -12.96
C ALA A 225 18.04 0.17 -14.31
N TYR A 226 18.21 -0.94 -15.00
CA TYR A 226 17.57 -1.24 -16.27
C TYR A 226 16.47 -2.29 -16.06
N LEU A 227 15.21 -1.84 -16.12
CA LEU A 227 14.04 -2.67 -15.98
C LEU A 227 13.58 -3.10 -17.37
N MET A 228 13.86 -4.36 -17.71
CA MET A 228 13.67 -4.85 -19.08
C MET A 228 12.42 -5.72 -19.18
N TYR A 229 11.69 -5.55 -20.28
CA TYR A 229 10.57 -6.39 -20.67
C TYR A 229 10.79 -6.97 -22.06
N ARG A 230 9.99 -7.99 -22.44
CA ARG A 230 10.14 -8.65 -23.74
C ARG A 230 9.41 -7.88 -24.83
N PRO A 231 10.04 -7.65 -26.01
CA PRO A 231 9.43 -6.90 -27.09
C PRO A 231 8.20 -7.58 -27.72
N GLU A 232 8.07 -8.92 -27.60
CA GLU A 232 7.01 -9.69 -28.23
C GLU A 232 5.70 -9.78 -27.45
N LYS A 233 5.62 -9.21 -26.27
CA LYS A 233 4.44 -9.24 -25.41
C LYS A 233 3.86 -7.86 -25.19
N SER A 234 2.56 -7.70 -25.42
CA SER A 234 1.83 -6.55 -24.90
C SER A 234 1.89 -6.59 -23.37
N ILE A 235 2.46 -5.56 -22.79
CA ILE A 235 2.49 -5.37 -21.33
C ILE A 235 1.05 -5.10 -20.87
N SER A 236 0.64 -5.72 -19.75
CA SER A 236 -0.67 -5.41 -19.18
C SER A 236 -0.69 -3.97 -18.65
N GLU A 237 -1.83 -3.29 -18.72
CA GLU A 237 -2.01 -1.92 -18.20
C GLU A 237 -1.51 -1.78 -16.75
N VAL A 238 -1.74 -2.80 -15.91
CA VAL A 238 -1.26 -2.83 -14.52
C VAL A 238 0.25 -2.89 -14.43
N SER A 239 0.91 -3.67 -15.30
CA SER A 239 2.38 -3.77 -15.34
C SER A 239 2.99 -2.47 -15.86
N GLU A 240 2.38 -1.85 -16.88
CA GLU A 240 2.79 -0.54 -17.41
C GLU A 240 2.75 0.54 -16.32
N LYS A 241 1.61 0.67 -15.62
CA LYS A 241 1.46 1.61 -14.49
C LYS A 241 2.49 1.39 -13.38
N ARG A 242 2.91 0.14 -13.12
CA ARG A 242 3.97 -0.16 -12.15
C ARG A 242 5.34 0.28 -12.64
N LEU A 243 5.66 0.00 -13.90
CA LEU A 243 6.94 0.38 -14.50
C LEU A 243 7.07 1.91 -14.65
N GLU A 244 6.00 2.60 -14.99
CA GLU A 244 5.96 4.06 -14.98
C GLU A 244 6.15 4.62 -13.56
N ALA A 245 5.47 4.03 -12.57
CA ALA A 245 5.60 4.46 -11.18
C ALA A 245 7.05 4.34 -10.69
N ILE A 246 7.72 3.18 -10.90
CA ILE A 246 9.10 3.00 -10.45
C ILE A 246 10.08 3.93 -11.17
N LYS A 247 9.80 4.27 -12.42
CA LYS A 247 10.57 5.26 -13.19
C LYS A 247 10.39 6.69 -12.65
N GLY A 248 9.17 7.04 -12.24
CA GLY A 248 8.84 8.38 -11.71
C GLY A 248 9.37 8.61 -10.30
N PHE A 249 9.40 7.60 -9.44
CA PHE A 249 9.89 7.71 -8.06
C PHE A 249 11.41 7.53 -7.98
N THR A 250 12.16 8.53 -8.37
CA THR A 250 13.65 8.50 -8.38
C THR A 250 14.25 8.91 -7.05
N GLU A 251 13.54 9.67 -6.22
CA GLU A 251 14.05 10.18 -4.96
C GLU A 251 14.32 9.07 -3.93
N LEU A 252 15.36 9.26 -3.14
CA LEU A 252 15.64 8.41 -1.99
C LEU A 252 14.53 8.59 -0.95
N GLY A 253 14.16 7.50 -0.25
CA GLY A 253 13.07 7.54 0.73
C GLY A 253 11.66 7.41 0.14
N SER A 254 11.49 7.19 -1.16
CA SER A 254 10.17 7.06 -1.83
C SER A 254 9.38 5.79 -1.47
N GLY A 255 9.86 4.95 -0.54
CA GLY A 255 9.22 3.66 -0.23
C GLY A 255 7.76 3.77 0.19
N PHE A 256 7.42 4.81 0.95
CA PHE A 256 6.04 5.08 1.35
C PHE A 256 5.17 5.50 0.14
N LYS A 257 5.66 6.42 -0.70
CA LYS A 257 4.98 6.84 -1.94
C LYS A 257 4.74 5.64 -2.87
N ILE A 258 5.70 4.75 -2.98
CA ILE A 258 5.63 3.49 -3.74
C ILE A 258 4.54 2.56 -3.18
N ALA A 259 4.47 2.39 -1.86
CA ALA A 259 3.45 1.57 -1.22
C ALA A 259 2.03 2.13 -1.47
N MET A 260 1.85 3.45 -1.37
CA MET A 260 0.60 4.12 -1.69
C MET A 260 0.23 3.97 -3.17
N ARG A 261 1.20 4.09 -4.08
CA ARG A 261 0.97 3.91 -5.51
C ARG A 261 0.62 2.46 -5.87
N ASP A 262 1.30 1.48 -5.27
CA ASP A 262 0.96 0.05 -5.45
C ASP A 262 -0.48 -0.24 -4.98
N LEU A 263 -0.89 0.38 -3.86
CA LEU A 263 -2.25 0.32 -3.36
C LEU A 263 -3.25 0.86 -4.40
N SER A 264 -2.98 2.03 -4.96
CA SER A 264 -3.86 2.66 -5.96
C SER A 264 -3.93 1.88 -7.28
N ILE A 265 -2.81 1.30 -7.75
CA ILE A 265 -2.75 0.48 -8.97
C ILE A 265 -3.55 -0.82 -8.82
N ARG A 266 -3.50 -1.43 -7.65
CA ARG A 266 -4.27 -2.66 -7.35
C ARG A 266 -5.77 -2.41 -7.31
N GLY A 267 -6.20 -1.16 -7.09
CA GLY A 267 -7.58 -0.80 -6.86
C GLY A 267 -8.07 -1.22 -5.46
N ALA A 268 -9.05 -0.53 -4.92
CA ALA A 268 -9.60 -0.80 -3.59
C ALA A 268 -10.20 -2.22 -3.45
N GLY A 269 -10.65 -2.83 -4.55
CA GLY A 269 -11.20 -4.19 -4.59
C GLY A 269 -10.18 -5.32 -4.68
N ASN A 270 -8.90 -5.04 -5.03
CA ASN A 270 -7.86 -6.04 -5.27
C ASN A 270 -6.69 -5.97 -4.28
N LEU A 271 -6.87 -5.28 -3.17
CA LEU A 271 -5.87 -5.06 -2.11
C LEU A 271 -5.34 -6.34 -1.47
N LEU A 272 -6.00 -7.44 -1.73
CA LEU A 272 -5.75 -8.75 -1.13
C LEU A 272 -5.73 -9.79 -2.24
N GLY A 273 -4.57 -9.93 -2.89
CA GLY A 273 -4.35 -11.01 -3.86
C GLY A 273 -4.68 -12.39 -3.25
N LYS A 274 -5.12 -13.32 -4.10
CA LYS A 274 -5.58 -14.69 -3.75
C LYS A 274 -4.67 -15.48 -2.80
N SER A 275 -3.44 -15.06 -2.57
CA SER A 275 -2.47 -15.72 -1.69
C SER A 275 -2.48 -15.23 -0.23
N GLN A 276 -3.24 -14.17 0.12
CA GLN A 276 -3.31 -13.64 1.49
C GLN A 276 -4.70 -13.73 2.13
N SER A 277 -5.71 -14.27 1.45
CA SER A 277 -7.09 -14.07 1.80
C SER A 277 -7.91 -15.36 1.70
N GLY A 278 -8.16 -16.01 2.77
CA GLY A 278 -9.29 -16.92 2.86
C GLY A 278 -10.60 -16.19 3.23
N PHE A 279 -10.52 -15.18 4.08
CA PHE A 279 -11.69 -14.51 4.68
C PHE A 279 -11.99 -13.14 4.08
N ILE A 280 -10.98 -12.39 3.68
CA ILE A 280 -11.13 -11.00 3.22
C ILE A 280 -11.67 -10.92 1.78
N ASP A 281 -11.39 -11.94 0.93
CA ASP A 281 -11.94 -12.04 -0.44
C ASP A 281 -13.47 -12.26 -0.46
N SER A 282 -14.01 -12.89 0.58
CA SER A 282 -15.46 -13.18 0.65
C SER A 282 -16.27 -12.01 1.21
N VAL A 283 -15.64 -11.11 1.95
CA VAL A 283 -16.31 -10.05 2.73
C VAL A 283 -16.03 -8.65 2.16
N GLY A 284 -14.96 -8.48 1.38
CA GLY A 284 -14.48 -7.18 0.89
C GLY A 284 -13.67 -6.42 1.95
N PHE A 285 -12.76 -5.58 1.46
CA PHE A 285 -11.81 -4.85 2.32
C PHE A 285 -12.50 -3.83 3.24
N GLU A 286 -13.51 -3.17 2.75
CA GLU A 286 -14.26 -2.14 3.49
C GLU A 286 -15.01 -2.73 4.68
N LEU A 287 -15.72 -3.84 4.47
CA LEU A 287 -16.42 -4.52 5.54
C LEU A 287 -15.44 -5.15 6.56
N TYR A 288 -14.29 -5.67 6.11
CA TYR A 288 -13.24 -6.12 7.03
C TYR A 288 -12.71 -4.98 7.90
N SER A 289 -12.47 -3.80 7.32
CA SER A 289 -12.00 -2.61 8.05
C SER A 289 -13.03 -2.18 9.09
N GLN A 290 -14.29 -2.13 8.72
CA GLN A 290 -15.40 -1.79 9.61
C GLN A 290 -15.51 -2.79 10.76
N LEU A 291 -15.50 -4.10 10.48
CA LEU A 291 -15.54 -5.13 11.51
C LEU A 291 -14.35 -5.06 12.47
N LEU A 292 -13.18 -4.68 11.95
CA LEU A 292 -11.99 -4.50 12.76
C LEU A 292 -12.10 -3.26 13.67
N GLU A 293 -12.60 -2.14 13.15
CA GLU A 293 -12.88 -0.92 13.91
C GLU A 293 -13.90 -1.19 15.02
N GLU A 294 -15.00 -1.87 14.70
CA GLU A 294 -16.03 -2.28 15.68
C GLU A 294 -15.46 -3.21 16.77
N ALA A 295 -14.61 -4.17 16.39
CA ALA A 295 -14.00 -5.09 17.35
C ALA A 295 -13.02 -4.36 18.29
N ILE A 296 -12.31 -3.35 17.79
CA ILE A 296 -11.39 -2.52 18.57
C ILE A 296 -12.18 -1.62 19.52
N ALA A 297 -13.23 -0.95 19.04
CA ALA A 297 -14.10 -0.11 19.86
C ALA A 297 -14.73 -0.91 21.01
N LYS A 298 -15.19 -2.13 20.75
CA LYS A 298 -15.69 -3.06 21.78
C LYS A 298 -14.62 -3.42 22.81
N ARG A 299 -13.39 -3.68 22.37
CA ARG A 299 -12.29 -4.05 23.27
C ARG A 299 -11.81 -2.88 24.14
N ASN A 300 -11.89 -1.66 23.63
CA ASN A 300 -11.51 -0.44 24.34
C ASN A 300 -12.61 0.06 25.32
N GLY A 301 -13.68 -0.72 25.54
CA GLY A 301 -14.72 -0.40 26.53
C GLY A 301 -15.77 0.61 26.07
N ASN A 302 -15.78 1.01 24.80
CA ASN A 302 -16.85 1.82 24.23
C ASN A 302 -18.10 0.95 24.00
N ALA A 303 -18.91 0.81 25.03
CA ALA A 303 -20.07 -0.08 25.08
C ALA A 303 -21.24 0.30 24.15
N ASN A 304 -21.19 1.44 23.46
CA ASN A 304 -22.27 1.91 22.57
C ASN A 304 -22.22 1.34 21.14
N ALA A 305 -21.35 0.35 20.88
CA ALA A 305 -21.19 -0.26 19.55
C ALA A 305 -22.26 -1.32 19.18
N ASN A 306 -23.34 -1.45 19.93
CA ASN A 306 -24.33 -2.54 19.71
C ASN A 306 -25.56 -2.17 18.89
N THR A 307 -25.74 -0.90 18.54
CA THR A 307 -26.77 -0.47 17.58
C THR A 307 -26.07 0.09 16.37
N ARG A 308 -26.25 -0.49 15.18
CA ARG A 308 -25.86 0.13 13.92
C ARG A 308 -26.63 1.45 13.81
N THR A 309 -25.99 2.53 14.20
CA THR A 309 -26.54 3.89 14.09
C THR A 309 -26.37 4.47 12.69
N LYS A 310 -25.47 3.88 11.88
CA LYS A 310 -25.13 4.33 10.52
C LYS A 310 -24.98 3.14 9.57
N GLY A 311 -25.32 3.34 8.29
CA GLY A 311 -24.92 2.50 7.17
C GLY A 311 -23.46 2.71 6.77
N ASN A 312 -23.08 2.19 5.60
CA ASN A 312 -21.81 2.46 4.95
C ASN A 312 -22.06 2.58 3.44
N ALA A 313 -22.37 3.80 2.98
CA ALA A 313 -22.68 4.10 1.60
C ALA A 313 -21.44 3.98 0.70
N GLU A 314 -21.54 3.19 -0.37
CA GLU A 314 -20.56 3.17 -1.44
C GLU A 314 -20.89 4.26 -2.45
N LEU A 315 -20.01 5.25 -2.64
CA LEU A 315 -20.21 6.35 -3.58
C LEU A 315 -19.35 6.15 -4.84
N ILE A 316 -19.95 5.95 -5.99
CA ILE A 316 -19.30 5.81 -7.31
C ILE A 316 -19.84 6.93 -8.21
N LEU A 317 -19.30 8.15 -8.03
CA LEU A 317 -19.84 9.36 -8.66
C LEU A 317 -19.11 9.78 -9.93
N GLN A 318 -17.93 9.22 -10.24
CA GLN A 318 -17.09 9.62 -11.38
C GLN A 318 -16.75 11.11 -11.35
N ILE A 319 -16.51 11.67 -10.17
CA ILE A 319 -16.10 13.05 -9.94
C ILE A 319 -14.61 13.05 -9.58
N ASP A 320 -13.83 13.94 -10.20
CA ASP A 320 -12.42 14.12 -9.87
C ASP A 320 -12.29 14.83 -8.52
N ALA A 321 -11.97 14.06 -7.48
CA ALA A 321 -11.88 14.53 -6.11
C ALA A 321 -10.66 13.93 -5.42
N TYR A 322 -9.61 14.74 -5.19
CA TYR A 322 -8.35 14.28 -4.60
C TYR A 322 -7.54 15.47 -4.06
N LEU A 323 -6.46 15.19 -3.30
CA LEU A 323 -5.51 16.19 -2.83
C LEU A 323 -4.32 16.28 -3.81
N PRO A 324 -4.23 17.32 -4.68
CA PRO A 324 -3.12 17.48 -5.62
C PRO A 324 -1.78 17.69 -4.90
N ASP A 325 -0.67 17.26 -5.52
CA ASP A 325 0.68 17.54 -4.99
C ASP A 325 1.02 19.04 -5.06
N THR A 326 0.38 19.77 -5.96
CA THR A 326 0.49 21.23 -6.07
C THR A 326 -0.14 21.97 -4.89
N TYR A 327 -1.11 21.37 -4.20
CA TYR A 327 -1.79 21.96 -3.05
C TYR A 327 -1.15 21.48 -1.73
N ILE A 328 -1.02 20.18 -1.53
CA ILE A 328 -0.32 19.59 -0.38
C ILE A 328 0.75 18.65 -0.92
N SER A 329 2.01 19.06 -0.83
CA SER A 329 3.16 18.26 -1.30
C SER A 329 3.59 17.18 -0.29
N ASP A 330 3.42 17.44 1.00
CA ASP A 330 3.82 16.51 2.07
C ASP A 330 2.80 15.38 2.21
N GLN A 331 3.27 14.13 2.05
CA GLN A 331 2.43 12.94 2.08
C GLN A 331 1.83 12.66 3.47
N ARG A 332 2.49 13.07 4.54
CA ARG A 332 1.98 12.92 5.93
C ARG A 332 0.78 13.81 6.12
N HIS A 333 0.87 15.07 5.68
CA HIS A 333 -0.25 15.99 5.72
C HIS A 333 -1.41 15.49 4.86
N LYS A 334 -1.15 14.95 3.66
CA LYS A 334 -2.22 14.33 2.86
C LYS A 334 -2.96 13.23 3.60
N ILE A 335 -2.23 12.32 4.24
CA ILE A 335 -2.82 11.22 5.00
C ILE A 335 -3.63 11.75 6.19
N GLU A 336 -3.09 12.73 6.90
CA GLU A 336 -3.80 13.40 7.99
C GLU A 336 -5.13 13.98 7.51
N ILE A 337 -5.10 14.73 6.40
CA ILE A 337 -6.30 15.34 5.82
C ILE A 337 -7.29 14.28 5.32
N TYR A 338 -6.85 13.23 4.62
CA TYR A 338 -7.73 12.12 4.23
C TYR A 338 -8.39 11.44 5.43
N LYS A 339 -7.67 11.28 6.56
CA LYS A 339 -8.25 10.76 7.80
C LYS A 339 -9.32 11.69 8.33
N LYS A 340 -9.08 13.00 8.38
CA LYS A 340 -10.05 14.02 8.83
C LYS A 340 -11.28 14.06 7.93
N ILE A 341 -11.11 13.97 6.60
CA ILE A 341 -12.22 13.90 5.65
C ILE A 341 -13.11 12.69 5.93
N ARG A 342 -12.53 11.54 6.22
CA ARG A 342 -13.30 10.33 6.60
C ARG A 342 -14.01 10.45 7.96
N GLN A 343 -13.54 11.33 8.83
CA GLN A 343 -14.13 11.60 10.14
C GLN A 343 -15.19 12.71 10.12
N ILE A 344 -15.44 13.32 8.98
CA ILE A 344 -16.54 14.27 8.83
C ILE A 344 -17.84 13.55 9.18
N ASP A 345 -18.48 13.99 10.25
CA ASP A 345 -19.74 13.43 10.74
C ASP A 345 -20.92 14.40 10.63
N ASN A 346 -20.62 15.67 10.57
CA ASN A 346 -21.63 16.74 10.49
C ASN A 346 -21.03 17.98 9.80
N ARG A 347 -21.87 18.98 9.59
CA ARG A 347 -21.50 20.23 8.94
C ARG A 347 -20.43 21.03 9.71
N VAL A 348 -20.45 20.96 11.04
CA VAL A 348 -19.47 21.66 11.88
C VAL A 348 -18.06 21.10 11.65
N ASN A 349 -17.91 19.76 11.66
CA ASN A 349 -16.60 19.15 11.37
C ASN A 349 -16.11 19.42 9.94
N TYR A 350 -17.04 19.56 9.00
CA TYR A 350 -16.75 19.94 7.62
C TYR A 350 -16.21 21.36 7.54
N GLU A 351 -16.86 22.32 8.19
CA GLU A 351 -16.47 23.74 8.23
C GLU A 351 -15.13 23.92 8.95
N GLU A 352 -14.93 23.29 10.11
CA GLU A 352 -13.66 23.26 10.84
C GLU A 352 -12.50 22.76 9.98
N LEU A 353 -12.74 21.70 9.19
CA LEU A 353 -11.71 21.17 8.29
C LEU A 353 -11.43 22.09 7.10
N GLN A 354 -12.44 22.81 6.59
CA GLN A 354 -12.25 23.82 5.55
C GLN A 354 -11.37 24.97 6.07
N GLU A 355 -11.67 25.50 7.26
CA GLU A 355 -10.89 26.55 7.90
C GLU A 355 -9.44 26.09 8.13
N GLU A 356 -9.24 24.89 8.66
CA GLU A 356 -7.90 24.32 8.84
C GLU A 356 -7.11 24.23 7.53
N LEU A 357 -7.75 23.78 6.45
CA LEU A 357 -7.10 23.67 5.15
C LEU A 357 -6.68 25.02 4.59
N ILE A 358 -7.53 26.03 4.72
CA ILE A 358 -7.23 27.41 4.28
C ILE A 358 -6.09 28.00 5.11
N ASP A 359 -6.12 27.82 6.43
CA ASP A 359 -5.11 28.35 7.34
C ASP A 359 -3.73 27.72 7.10
N ARG A 360 -3.68 26.42 6.86
CA ARG A 360 -2.40 25.69 6.74
C ARG A 360 -1.82 25.67 5.34
N PHE A 361 -2.68 25.64 4.31
CA PHE A 361 -2.25 25.41 2.93
C PHE A 361 -2.74 26.46 1.93
N GLY A 362 -3.53 27.42 2.37
CA GLY A 362 -4.14 28.46 1.54
C GLY A 362 -5.40 27.97 0.84
N GLU A 363 -5.91 28.79 -0.09
CA GLU A 363 -7.12 28.48 -0.87
C GLU A 363 -6.95 27.17 -1.66
N TYR A 364 -7.97 26.32 -1.60
CA TYR A 364 -7.92 25.00 -2.24
C TYR A 364 -8.64 25.00 -3.60
N PRO A 365 -8.17 24.19 -4.57
CA PRO A 365 -8.80 24.03 -5.88
C PRO A 365 -10.10 23.22 -5.80
N ASP A 366 -10.95 23.31 -6.85
CA ASP A 366 -12.25 22.66 -6.94
C ASP A 366 -12.21 21.15 -6.65
N VAL A 367 -11.16 20.44 -7.08
CA VAL A 367 -10.99 19.00 -6.82
C VAL A 367 -10.89 18.66 -5.32
N VAL A 368 -10.39 19.60 -4.50
CA VAL A 368 -10.34 19.48 -3.04
C VAL A 368 -11.69 19.84 -2.43
N ALA A 369 -12.38 20.87 -2.95
CA ALA A 369 -13.73 21.21 -2.55
C ALA A 369 -14.68 20.00 -2.74
N TYR A 370 -14.64 19.37 -3.92
CA TYR A 370 -15.42 18.17 -4.19
C TYR A 370 -15.08 17.00 -3.25
N LEU A 371 -13.82 16.84 -2.89
CA LEU A 371 -13.40 15.79 -1.95
C LEU A 371 -14.01 15.99 -0.55
N LEU A 372 -14.04 17.23 -0.06
CA LEU A 372 -14.67 17.58 1.21
C LEU A 372 -16.19 17.40 1.16
N GLU A 373 -16.82 17.85 0.09
CA GLU A 373 -18.26 17.69 -0.11
C GLU A 373 -18.68 16.23 -0.20
N ILE A 374 -17.91 15.38 -0.91
CA ILE A 374 -18.11 13.92 -0.94
C ILE A 374 -18.04 13.33 0.47
N GLY A 375 -17.12 13.80 1.32
CA GLY A 375 -17.03 13.39 2.71
C GLY A 375 -18.30 13.71 3.50
N LEU A 376 -18.83 14.91 3.36
CA LEU A 376 -20.07 15.35 4.02
C LEU A 376 -21.31 14.62 3.48
N VAL A 377 -21.44 14.51 2.16
CA VAL A 377 -22.51 13.72 1.50
C VAL A 377 -22.51 12.29 1.99
N LYS A 378 -21.34 11.64 2.03
CA LYS A 378 -21.22 10.27 2.54
C LYS A 378 -21.70 10.17 3.97
N SER A 379 -21.29 11.06 4.85
CA SER A 379 -21.72 11.07 6.26
C SER A 379 -23.25 11.15 6.40
N CYS A 380 -23.91 12.04 5.64
CA CYS A 380 -25.36 12.16 5.65
C CYS A 380 -26.04 10.90 5.14
N LEU A 381 -25.55 10.33 4.02
CA LEU A 381 -26.12 9.13 3.41
C LEU A 381 -25.91 7.88 4.27
N ASP A 382 -24.79 7.78 5.00
CA ASP A 382 -24.54 6.71 5.99
C ASP A 382 -25.57 6.74 7.11
N LYS A 383 -25.95 7.92 7.62
CA LYS A 383 -26.94 8.08 8.70
C LYS A 383 -28.36 7.67 8.31
N VAL A 384 -28.67 7.73 7.02
CA VAL A 384 -29.98 7.33 6.47
C VAL A 384 -29.92 5.95 5.79
N PHE A 385 -28.87 5.18 6.03
CA PHE A 385 -28.69 3.79 5.59
C PHE A 385 -28.77 3.63 4.06
N VAL A 386 -28.17 4.51 3.32
CA VAL A 386 -27.89 4.31 1.89
C VAL A 386 -26.82 3.22 1.78
N GLN A 387 -27.04 2.29 0.86
CA GLN A 387 -26.09 1.21 0.57
C GLN A 387 -25.12 1.60 -0.53
N ARG A 388 -25.64 2.20 -1.63
CA ARG A 388 -24.85 2.51 -2.81
C ARG A 388 -25.42 3.71 -3.57
N VAL A 389 -24.55 4.56 -4.05
CA VAL A 389 -24.83 5.65 -5.00
C VAL A 389 -23.94 5.45 -6.22
N GLU A 390 -24.52 5.22 -7.37
CA GLU A 390 -23.77 4.94 -8.59
C GLU A 390 -24.20 5.89 -9.71
N ARG A 391 -23.24 6.63 -10.27
CA ARG A 391 -23.46 7.44 -11.49
C ARG A 391 -23.12 6.61 -12.71
N LYS A 392 -24.06 6.49 -13.63
CA LYS A 392 -23.88 5.92 -14.96
C LYS A 392 -24.44 6.90 -15.98
N ASP A 393 -23.59 7.42 -16.84
CA ASP A 393 -23.91 8.43 -17.82
C ASP A 393 -24.63 9.64 -17.17
N ASN A 394 -25.86 9.91 -17.54
CA ASN A 394 -26.68 11.02 -17.06
C ASN A 394 -27.61 10.65 -15.90
N LYS A 395 -27.39 9.51 -15.25
CA LYS A 395 -28.26 9.05 -14.16
C LYS A 395 -27.44 8.69 -12.92
N ILE A 396 -28.01 9.01 -11.76
CA ILE A 396 -27.49 8.55 -10.46
C ILE A 396 -28.54 7.66 -9.83
N THR A 397 -28.15 6.44 -9.48
CA THR A 397 -29.02 5.49 -8.78
C THR A 397 -28.60 5.41 -7.32
N ILE A 398 -29.56 5.59 -6.41
CA ILE A 398 -29.37 5.41 -4.96
C ILE A 398 -30.10 4.15 -4.54
N GLN A 399 -29.36 3.24 -3.92
CA GLN A 399 -29.85 2.00 -3.33
C GLN A 399 -29.79 2.09 -1.81
N PHE A 400 -30.82 1.60 -1.14
CA PHE A 400 -30.95 1.64 0.30
C PHE A 400 -30.79 0.25 0.94
N GLU A 401 -30.33 0.21 2.18
CA GLU A 401 -30.30 -1.02 2.98
C GLU A 401 -31.75 -1.45 3.35
N LYS A 402 -31.95 -2.75 3.58
CA LYS A 402 -33.29 -3.29 3.96
C LYS A 402 -33.89 -2.66 5.22
N VAL A 403 -33.05 -2.14 6.11
CA VAL A 403 -33.49 -1.49 7.34
C VAL A 403 -34.34 -0.25 7.07
N THR A 404 -34.10 0.45 5.95
CA THR A 404 -34.83 1.67 5.58
C THR A 404 -36.31 1.45 5.32
N GLN A 405 -36.73 0.24 4.94
CA GLN A 405 -38.17 -0.10 4.78
C GLN A 405 -38.97 0.04 6.07
N ARG A 406 -38.31 -0.02 7.24
CA ARG A 406 -38.92 0.19 8.55
C ARG A 406 -38.85 1.65 9.02
N LEU A 407 -37.90 2.42 8.49
CA LEU A 407 -37.63 3.80 8.91
C LEU A 407 -38.40 4.81 8.08
N PHE A 408 -38.52 4.55 6.77
CA PHE A 408 -39.09 5.50 5.82
C PHE A 408 -40.27 4.90 5.05
N LEU A 409 -41.30 5.72 4.87
CA LEU A 409 -42.41 5.47 3.98
C LEU A 409 -42.17 6.13 2.61
N ALA A 410 -42.89 5.72 1.58
CA ALA A 410 -42.77 6.32 0.25
C ALA A 410 -42.92 7.85 0.27
N GLN A 411 -43.85 8.37 1.07
CA GLN A 411 -44.06 9.81 1.25
C GLN A 411 -42.83 10.58 1.77
N ASP A 412 -41.99 9.93 2.59
CA ASP A 412 -40.78 10.54 3.15
C ASP A 412 -39.75 10.79 2.06
N TYR A 413 -39.58 9.82 1.15
CA TYR A 413 -38.71 9.98 -0.01
C TYR A 413 -39.21 11.07 -0.94
N PHE A 414 -40.54 11.16 -1.19
CA PHE A 414 -41.11 12.24 -1.99
C PHE A 414 -40.89 13.61 -1.35
N LYS A 415 -41.03 13.71 -0.02
CA LYS A 415 -40.79 14.95 0.71
C LYS A 415 -39.30 15.34 0.60
N ALA A 416 -38.37 14.41 0.80
CA ALA A 416 -36.95 14.71 0.64
C ALA A 416 -36.56 15.06 -0.81
N LEU A 417 -37.17 14.45 -1.79
CA LEU A 417 -36.96 14.78 -3.21
C LEU A 417 -37.50 16.17 -3.59
N SER A 418 -38.59 16.60 -2.97
CA SER A 418 -39.25 17.88 -3.31
C SER A 418 -38.38 19.10 -2.98
N VAL A 419 -37.41 18.99 -2.09
CA VAL A 419 -36.49 20.08 -1.72
C VAL A 419 -35.21 20.08 -2.53
N THR A 420 -34.96 19.06 -3.34
CA THR A 420 -33.78 19.00 -4.20
C THR A 420 -34.00 19.66 -5.55
N ASN A 421 -32.96 20.19 -6.15
CA ASN A 421 -32.95 20.71 -7.51
C ASN A 421 -32.76 19.63 -8.60
N LEU A 422 -32.76 18.33 -8.19
CA LEU A 422 -32.58 17.21 -9.08
C LEU A 422 -33.93 16.54 -9.39
N LYS A 423 -34.16 16.20 -10.64
CA LYS A 423 -35.30 15.39 -11.01
C LYS A 423 -35.06 13.95 -10.68
N ALA A 424 -35.93 13.31 -9.92
CA ALA A 424 -35.78 11.91 -9.57
C ALA A 424 -37.08 11.12 -9.77
N GLY A 425 -36.88 9.84 -10.09
CA GLY A 425 -37.94 8.82 -10.10
C GLY A 425 -37.70 7.78 -9.02
N ILE A 426 -38.77 7.20 -8.52
CA ILE A 426 -38.71 6.06 -7.59
C ILE A 426 -38.98 4.81 -8.40
N VAL A 427 -38.10 3.80 -8.28
CA VAL A 427 -38.22 2.50 -8.93
C VAL A 427 -38.17 1.42 -7.85
N GLU A 428 -39.03 0.44 -7.92
CA GLU A 428 -38.98 -0.73 -7.07
C GLU A 428 -38.18 -1.85 -7.77
N ASN A 429 -37.10 -2.28 -7.17
CA ASN A 429 -36.25 -3.35 -7.69
C ASN A 429 -36.09 -4.45 -6.62
N LYS A 430 -36.58 -5.65 -6.91
CA LYS A 430 -36.54 -6.83 -5.98
C LYS A 430 -37.06 -6.55 -4.58
N GLY A 431 -38.12 -5.73 -4.46
CA GLY A 431 -38.72 -5.37 -3.18
C GLY A 431 -37.92 -4.31 -2.38
N LEU A 432 -36.92 -3.68 -2.97
CA LEU A 432 -36.22 -2.53 -2.41
C LEU A 432 -36.53 -1.29 -3.23
N MET A 433 -36.64 -0.16 -2.56
CA MET A 433 -36.78 1.13 -3.25
C MET A 433 -35.44 1.62 -3.74
N GLU A 434 -35.39 2.01 -5.02
CA GLU A 434 -34.25 2.69 -5.64
C GLU A 434 -34.72 4.06 -6.12
N LEU A 435 -33.85 5.04 -5.93
CA LEU A 435 -34.08 6.38 -6.47
C LEU A 435 -33.15 6.59 -7.67
N VAL A 436 -33.72 7.09 -8.76
CA VAL A 436 -32.97 7.38 -9.98
C VAL A 436 -33.07 8.87 -10.26
N PHE A 437 -31.96 9.58 -10.10
CA PHE A 437 -31.85 11.01 -10.41
C PHE A 437 -31.39 11.20 -11.86
N ASP A 438 -32.02 12.14 -12.55
CA ASP A 438 -31.59 12.64 -13.86
C ASP A 438 -30.63 13.81 -13.63
N VAL A 439 -29.36 13.62 -14.04
CA VAL A 439 -28.28 14.60 -13.88
C VAL A 439 -27.79 15.12 -15.23
N GLN A 440 -28.62 15.00 -16.29
CA GLN A 440 -28.29 15.52 -17.62
C GLN A 440 -28.07 17.04 -17.55
N ASN A 441 -26.94 17.50 -18.08
CA ASN A 441 -26.51 18.91 -18.05
C ASN A 441 -26.27 19.51 -16.64
N LYS A 442 -26.10 18.70 -15.63
CA LYS A 442 -25.72 19.13 -14.29
C LYS A 442 -24.22 19.10 -14.12
N LYS A 443 -23.68 20.13 -13.46
CA LYS A 443 -22.28 20.18 -13.06
C LYS A 443 -22.06 19.36 -11.78
N ASP A 444 -20.83 18.93 -11.52
CA ASP A 444 -20.50 18.06 -10.38
C ASP A 444 -20.87 18.70 -9.03
N TYR A 445 -20.68 20.01 -8.85
CA TYR A 445 -21.10 20.70 -7.63
C TYR A 445 -22.62 20.69 -7.44
N GLU A 446 -23.44 20.86 -8.51
CA GLU A 446 -24.91 20.80 -8.43
C GLU A 446 -25.39 19.39 -8.05
N ILE A 447 -24.64 18.36 -8.48
CA ILE A 447 -24.94 16.97 -8.16
C ILE A 447 -24.66 16.72 -6.67
N LEU A 448 -23.49 17.13 -6.16
CA LEU A 448 -23.11 16.95 -4.77
C LEU A 448 -24.03 17.72 -3.84
N GLU A 449 -24.36 18.97 -4.17
CA GLU A 449 -25.34 19.78 -3.44
C GLU A 449 -26.71 19.11 -3.39
N GLY A 450 -27.21 18.60 -4.53
CA GLY A 450 -28.49 17.91 -4.58
C GLY A 450 -28.53 16.63 -3.77
N LEU A 451 -27.45 15.84 -3.76
CA LEU A 451 -27.31 14.64 -2.93
C LEU A 451 -27.23 14.99 -1.44
N LEU A 452 -26.55 16.09 -1.09
CA LEU A 452 -26.44 16.57 0.28
C LEU A 452 -27.80 17.00 0.82
N ILE A 453 -28.52 17.87 0.10
CA ILE A 453 -29.85 18.34 0.46
C ILE A 453 -30.81 17.15 0.64
N PHE A 454 -30.76 16.19 -0.27
CA PHE A 454 -31.55 14.97 -0.16
C PHE A 454 -31.22 14.19 1.12
N GLY A 455 -29.94 13.96 1.42
CA GLY A 455 -29.47 13.24 2.61
C GLY A 455 -29.85 13.95 3.91
N GLU A 456 -29.65 15.28 3.98
CA GLU A 456 -30.01 16.11 5.12
C GLU A 456 -31.53 16.07 5.38
N SER A 457 -32.34 16.21 4.32
CA SER A 457 -33.81 16.15 4.48
C SER A 457 -34.32 14.80 4.95
N LEU A 458 -33.73 13.68 4.48
CA LEU A 458 -34.08 12.37 5.00
C LEU A 458 -33.61 12.19 6.44
N LEU A 459 -32.47 12.76 6.83
CA LEU A 459 -31.97 12.71 8.20
C LEU A 459 -32.91 13.46 9.15
N GLU A 460 -33.35 14.67 8.80
CA GLU A 460 -34.34 15.44 9.58
C GLU A 460 -35.65 14.67 9.76
N ILE A 461 -36.13 13.99 8.71
CA ILE A 461 -37.34 13.16 8.80
C ILE A 461 -37.13 11.99 9.76
N LYS A 462 -35.93 11.36 9.74
CA LYS A 462 -35.61 10.28 10.66
C LYS A 462 -35.59 10.77 12.11
N GLU A 463 -34.90 11.85 12.40
CA GLU A 463 -34.77 12.45 13.74
C GLU A 463 -36.14 12.85 14.30
N SER A 464 -36.99 13.52 13.47
CA SER A 464 -38.35 13.89 13.87
C SER A 464 -39.25 12.68 14.21
N LYS A 465 -39.03 11.52 13.57
CA LYS A 465 -39.77 10.29 13.89
C LYS A 465 -39.25 9.62 15.15
N GLU A 466 -37.95 9.69 15.40
CA GLU A 466 -37.35 9.16 16.63
C GLU A 466 -37.81 9.97 17.86
N GLU A 467 -37.86 11.31 17.75
CA GLU A 467 -38.38 12.19 18.82
C GLU A 467 -39.87 11.96 19.12
N ASN A 468 -40.70 11.69 18.09
CA ASN A 468 -42.13 11.41 18.27
C ASN A 468 -42.42 9.99 18.75
N SER A 469 -41.42 9.14 18.89
CA SER A 469 -41.54 7.74 19.33
C SER A 469 -41.16 7.54 20.79
N ILE A 470 -40.65 8.59 21.47
CA ILE A 470 -40.35 8.68 22.90
C ILE A 470 -41.52 9.35 23.61
#